data_5f726fcd2e6d2b8bc951607efeb33b16
#
_entry.id   5f726fcd2e6d2b8bc951607efeb33b16
#
_cell.length_a   1.000
_cell.length_b   1.000
_cell.length_c   1.000
_cell.angle_alpha   90.00
_cell.angle_beta   90.00
_cell.angle_gamma   90.00
#
_symmetry.space_group_name_H-M   'P 1'
#
loop_
_entity.id
_entity.type
_entity.pdbx_description
1 polymer ?
#
loop_
_entity_poly.entity_id
_entity_poly.type
_entity_poly.pdbx_seq_one_letter_code
_entity_poly.pdbx_strand_id
1 'polypeptide(L)'
;AIIGINPIFGVLGTVFSGWLSDKVFKGDRKYPAFTAGVLEAISLYLFLFGGGSHFTLILSMVLFGIAIGVLISFLGGLMAIDLVPRKASGAALGIVGVASYAAAGLQNVVTGLLLDNNTVEAVNKIGETVTKHDFTYVSWFWLGAAVISFLLPMLNWRRRRQEI
;
A
#
# COMPACT_ATOMS: atom_id res chain seq x y z
N ALA A 1 10.39 15.61 -9.26
CA ALA A 1 9.31 15.51 -10.26
C ALA A 1 8.67 14.11 -10.29
N ILE A 2 9.42 13.01 -10.24
CA ILE A 2 8.88 11.63 -10.35
C ILE A 2 7.91 11.28 -9.21
N ILE A 3 8.21 11.67 -7.97
CA ILE A 3 7.36 11.39 -6.80
C ILE A 3 5.97 12.03 -6.92
N GLY A 4 5.84 13.16 -7.63
CA GLY A 4 4.54 13.83 -7.85
C GLY A 4 3.58 13.06 -8.79
N ILE A 5 4.06 12.04 -9.49
CA ILE A 5 3.24 11.20 -10.38
C ILE A 5 2.27 10.33 -9.56
N ASN A 6 2.74 9.80 -8.44
CA ASN A 6 1.97 8.88 -7.59
C ASN A 6 0.60 9.45 -7.14
N PRO A 7 0.47 10.66 -6.56
CA PRO A 7 -0.82 11.19 -6.15
C PRO A 7 -1.82 11.36 -7.30
N ILE A 8 -1.34 11.75 -8.49
CA ILE A 8 -2.20 11.93 -9.68
C ILE A 8 -2.85 10.59 -10.05
N PHE A 9 -2.04 9.54 -10.15
CA PHE A 9 -2.54 8.20 -10.47
C PHE A 9 -3.32 7.58 -9.31
N GLY A 10 -3.06 7.98 -8.07
CA GLY A 10 -3.87 7.63 -6.91
C GLY A 10 -5.30 8.14 -7.01
N VAL A 11 -5.49 9.39 -7.41
CA VAL A 11 -6.83 9.95 -7.68
C VAL A 11 -7.53 9.17 -8.79
N LEU A 12 -6.84 8.87 -9.89
CA LEU A 12 -7.39 8.05 -10.96
C LEU A 12 -7.78 6.66 -10.45
N GLY A 13 -6.93 5.99 -9.68
CA GLY A 13 -7.23 4.69 -9.06
C GLY A 13 -8.48 4.75 -8.19
N THR A 14 -8.63 5.78 -7.39
CA THR A 14 -9.81 6.01 -6.54
C THR A 14 -11.09 6.16 -7.37
N VAL A 15 -11.07 6.99 -8.42
CA VAL A 15 -12.24 7.21 -9.29
C VAL A 15 -12.63 5.93 -10.04
N PHE A 16 -11.64 5.21 -10.59
CA PHE A 16 -11.89 3.97 -11.32
C PHE A 16 -12.28 2.80 -10.42
N SER A 17 -11.95 2.82 -9.14
CA SER A 17 -12.23 1.72 -8.20
C SER A 17 -13.73 1.42 -8.09
N GLY A 18 -14.57 2.44 -7.98
CA GLY A 18 -16.02 2.31 -7.92
C GLY A 18 -16.58 1.69 -9.20
N TRP A 19 -16.20 2.24 -10.35
CA TRP A 19 -16.62 1.73 -11.65
C TRP A 19 -16.19 0.27 -11.87
N LEU A 20 -14.95 -0.06 -11.51
CA LEU A 20 -14.39 -1.41 -11.62
C LEU A 20 -15.16 -2.41 -10.76
N SER A 21 -15.45 -2.05 -9.51
CA SER A 21 -16.23 -2.88 -8.58
C SER A 21 -17.63 -3.17 -9.12
N ASP A 22 -18.33 -2.13 -9.54
CA ASP A 22 -19.75 -2.26 -9.87
C ASP A 22 -19.97 -2.94 -11.24
N LYS A 23 -19.17 -2.57 -12.25
CA LYS A 23 -19.34 -3.09 -13.61
C LYS A 23 -18.64 -4.39 -13.89
N VAL A 24 -17.42 -4.58 -13.38
CA VAL A 24 -16.60 -5.76 -13.67
C VAL A 24 -16.84 -6.87 -12.64
N PHE A 25 -16.86 -6.52 -11.36
CA PHE A 25 -16.94 -7.49 -10.26
C PHE A 25 -18.34 -7.60 -9.63
N LYS A 26 -19.37 -7.00 -10.23
CA LYS A 26 -20.78 -7.09 -9.80
C LYS A 26 -20.97 -6.76 -8.31
N GLY A 27 -20.20 -5.81 -7.79
CA GLY A 27 -20.24 -5.40 -6.38
C GLY A 27 -19.43 -6.29 -5.43
N ASP A 28 -18.74 -7.34 -5.90
CA ASP A 28 -17.81 -8.10 -5.06
C ASP A 28 -16.47 -7.37 -4.98
N ARG A 29 -16.20 -6.78 -3.81
CA ARG A 29 -15.04 -5.92 -3.57
C ARG A 29 -13.76 -6.66 -3.22
N LYS A 30 -13.83 -7.98 -2.98
CA LYS A 30 -12.68 -8.81 -2.60
C LYS A 30 -11.68 -8.94 -3.74
N TYR A 31 -12.18 -9.22 -4.95
CA TYR A 31 -11.34 -9.40 -6.12
C TYR A 31 -10.56 -8.14 -6.51
N PRO A 32 -11.21 -6.96 -6.67
CA PRO A 32 -10.46 -5.76 -7.00
C PRO A 32 -9.50 -5.33 -5.89
N ALA A 33 -9.84 -5.53 -4.61
CA ALA A 33 -8.92 -5.26 -3.51
C ALA A 33 -7.69 -6.19 -3.56
N PHE A 34 -7.90 -7.48 -3.83
CA PHE A 34 -6.80 -8.44 -3.96
C PHE A 34 -5.90 -8.11 -5.17
N THR A 35 -6.48 -7.84 -6.34
CA THR A 35 -5.71 -7.49 -7.54
C THR A 35 -4.92 -6.20 -7.35
N ALA A 36 -5.50 -5.21 -6.66
CA ALA A 36 -4.79 -3.98 -6.32
C ALA A 36 -3.64 -4.23 -5.31
N GLY A 37 -3.82 -5.11 -4.33
CA GLY A 37 -2.75 -5.49 -3.40
C GLY A 37 -1.59 -6.19 -4.09
N VAL A 38 -1.87 -7.09 -5.04
CA VAL A 38 -0.82 -7.71 -5.88
C VAL A 38 -0.10 -6.66 -6.72
N LEU A 39 -0.86 -5.73 -7.32
CA LEU A 39 -0.29 -4.63 -8.11
C LEU A 39 0.60 -3.72 -7.25
N GLU A 40 0.20 -3.43 -6.01
CA GLU A 40 0.99 -2.68 -5.04
C GLU A 40 2.32 -3.39 -4.74
N ALA A 41 2.29 -4.69 -4.43
CA ALA A 41 3.49 -5.46 -4.14
C ALA A 41 4.45 -5.50 -5.34
N ILE A 42 3.94 -5.69 -6.56
CA ILE A 42 4.74 -5.67 -7.79
C ILE A 42 5.36 -4.28 -8.01
N SER A 43 4.58 -3.22 -7.86
CA SER A 43 5.06 -1.86 -8.05
C SER A 43 6.12 -1.47 -7.02
N LEU A 44 5.93 -1.89 -5.76
CA LEU A 44 6.90 -1.68 -4.70
C LEU A 44 8.21 -2.46 -4.95
N TYR A 45 8.11 -3.70 -5.42
CA TYR A 45 9.26 -4.49 -5.83
C TYR A 45 10.05 -3.80 -6.96
N LEU A 46 9.35 -3.33 -7.99
CA LEU A 46 9.97 -2.60 -9.10
C LEU A 46 10.64 -1.30 -8.63
N PHE A 47 10.02 -0.59 -7.70
CA PHE A 47 10.59 0.63 -7.13
C PHE A 47 11.88 0.36 -6.35
N LEU A 48 11.87 -0.67 -5.48
CA LEU A 48 12.98 -0.96 -4.57
C LEU A 48 14.13 -1.70 -5.25
N PHE A 49 13.81 -2.62 -6.18
CA PHE A 49 14.79 -3.55 -6.76
C PHE A 49 14.93 -3.45 -8.28
N GLY A 50 14.17 -2.58 -8.94
CA GLY A 50 14.12 -2.48 -10.41
C GLY A 50 15.30 -1.78 -11.09
N GLY A 51 16.44 -1.64 -10.40
CA GLY A 51 17.69 -1.14 -11.00
C GLY A 51 17.76 0.37 -11.25
N GLY A 52 16.78 1.16 -10.80
CA GLY A 52 16.84 2.63 -10.78
C GLY A 52 16.76 3.33 -12.14
N SER A 53 16.37 2.64 -13.22
CA SER A 53 16.16 3.30 -14.50
C SER A 53 14.95 4.28 -14.41
N HIS A 54 15.04 5.41 -15.13
CA HIS A 54 13.93 6.38 -15.13
C HIS A 54 12.60 5.78 -15.56
N PHE A 55 12.61 4.87 -16.52
CA PHE A 55 11.41 4.17 -16.98
C PHE A 55 10.82 3.30 -15.87
N THR A 56 11.64 2.49 -15.20
CA THR A 56 11.20 1.60 -14.11
C THR A 56 10.64 2.41 -12.93
N LEU A 57 11.29 3.52 -12.58
CA LEU A 57 10.82 4.42 -11.52
C LEU A 57 9.47 5.05 -11.85
N ILE A 58 9.29 5.56 -13.07
CA ILE A 58 8.01 6.14 -13.50
C ILE A 58 6.92 5.06 -13.49
N LEU A 59 7.19 3.90 -14.08
CA LEU A 59 6.25 2.80 -14.15
C LEU A 59 5.83 2.34 -12.74
N SER A 60 6.78 2.17 -11.83
CA SER A 60 6.48 1.80 -10.45
C SER A 60 5.61 2.83 -9.75
N MET A 61 5.86 4.13 -9.92
CA MET A 61 5.06 5.20 -9.30
C MET A 61 3.64 5.27 -9.86
N VAL A 62 3.47 5.03 -11.15
CA VAL A 62 2.14 4.96 -11.79
C VAL A 62 1.35 3.77 -11.22
N LEU A 63 1.92 2.58 -11.25
CA LEU A 63 1.27 1.36 -10.76
C LEU A 63 0.95 1.45 -9.26
N PHE A 64 1.90 1.95 -8.47
CA PHE A 64 1.74 2.14 -7.04
C PHE A 64 0.64 3.15 -6.72
N GLY A 65 0.57 4.27 -7.46
CA GLY A 65 -0.48 5.26 -7.31
C GLY A 65 -1.87 4.66 -7.56
N ILE A 66 -2.05 3.96 -8.68
CA ILE A 66 -3.32 3.29 -9.02
C ILE A 66 -3.68 2.27 -7.92
N ALA A 67 -2.75 1.40 -7.53
CA ALA A 67 -2.98 0.37 -6.53
C ALA A 67 -3.42 0.95 -5.19
N ILE A 68 -2.71 1.95 -4.67
CA ILE A 68 -3.07 2.64 -3.42
C ILE A 68 -4.43 3.32 -3.52
N GLY A 69 -4.73 4.01 -4.64
CA GLY A 69 -6.03 4.66 -4.83
C GLY A 69 -7.19 3.67 -4.74
N VAL A 70 -7.05 2.50 -5.36
CA VAL A 70 -8.03 1.40 -5.27
C VAL A 70 -8.12 0.85 -3.85
N LEU A 71 -6.99 0.56 -3.19
CA LEU A 71 -6.95 -0.01 -1.84
C LEU A 71 -7.55 0.92 -0.79
N ILE A 72 -7.25 2.21 -0.83
CA ILE A 72 -7.83 3.21 0.08
C ILE A 72 -9.35 3.24 -0.08
N SER A 73 -9.86 3.21 -1.31
CA SER A 73 -11.30 3.21 -1.57
C SER A 73 -11.98 1.97 -1.01
N PHE A 74 -11.41 0.80 -1.19
CA PHE A 74 -12.03 -0.46 -0.74
C PHE A 74 -11.79 -0.73 0.73
N LEU A 75 -10.54 -0.78 1.18
CA LEU A 75 -10.19 -1.15 2.56
C LEU A 75 -10.49 -0.02 3.53
N GLY A 76 -10.17 1.22 3.15
CA GLY A 76 -10.37 2.40 3.99
C GLY A 76 -11.82 2.88 4.07
N GLY A 77 -12.66 2.51 3.11
CA GLY A 77 -14.02 3.02 3.01
C GLY A 77 -15.07 1.94 2.80
N LEU A 78 -15.19 1.49 1.57
CA LEU A 78 -16.33 0.71 1.11
C LEU A 78 -16.53 -0.63 1.83
N MET A 79 -15.45 -1.39 2.07
CA MET A 79 -15.54 -2.68 2.77
C MET A 79 -15.93 -2.51 4.24
N ALA A 80 -15.46 -1.45 4.90
CA ALA A 80 -15.80 -1.16 6.28
C ALA A 80 -17.31 -0.83 6.43
N ILE A 81 -17.85 -0.06 5.50
CA ILE A 81 -19.27 0.31 5.49
C ILE A 81 -20.17 -0.90 5.18
N ASP A 82 -19.73 -1.80 4.30
CA ASP A 82 -20.51 -3.00 3.93
C ASP A 82 -20.66 -4.03 5.07
N LEU A 83 -19.79 -3.97 6.07
CA LEU A 83 -19.78 -4.90 7.18
C LEU A 83 -20.71 -4.51 8.33
N VAL A 84 -21.27 -3.29 8.30
CA VAL A 84 -22.06 -2.74 9.41
C VAL A 84 -23.38 -2.13 8.92
N PRO A 85 -24.42 -2.05 9.78
CA PRO A 85 -25.63 -1.30 9.46
C PRO A 85 -25.31 0.18 9.19
N ARG A 86 -26.10 0.82 8.33
CA ARG A 86 -25.90 2.24 7.94
C ARG A 86 -25.72 3.21 9.12
N LYS A 87 -26.40 2.95 10.25
CA LYS A 87 -26.29 3.75 11.47
C LYS A 87 -24.92 3.67 12.14
N ALA A 88 -24.15 2.61 11.88
CA ALA A 88 -22.83 2.38 12.47
C ALA A 88 -21.67 2.69 11.50
N SER A 89 -21.94 3.15 10.27
CA SER A 89 -20.93 3.40 9.25
C SER A 89 -19.84 4.37 9.71
N GLY A 90 -20.20 5.44 10.40
CA GLY A 90 -19.24 6.41 10.95
C GLY A 90 -18.30 5.79 11.99
N ALA A 91 -18.83 4.94 12.88
CA ALA A 91 -18.00 4.25 13.86
C ALA A 91 -17.04 3.25 13.20
N ALA A 92 -17.51 2.50 12.18
CA ALA A 92 -16.66 1.57 11.42
C ALA A 92 -15.50 2.31 10.72
N LEU A 93 -15.78 3.42 10.06
CA LEU A 93 -14.74 4.24 9.42
C LEU A 93 -13.76 4.84 10.45
N GLY A 94 -14.26 5.24 11.61
CA GLY A 94 -13.42 5.73 12.71
C GLY A 94 -12.45 4.65 13.22
N ILE A 95 -12.92 3.43 13.42
CA ILE A 95 -12.09 2.29 13.85
C ILE A 95 -11.01 1.99 12.79
N VAL A 96 -11.39 1.93 11.52
CA VAL A 96 -10.42 1.71 10.42
C VAL A 96 -9.40 2.84 10.37
N GLY A 97 -9.82 4.10 10.55
CA GLY A 97 -8.92 5.24 10.59
C GLY A 97 -7.91 5.13 11.73
N VAL A 98 -8.36 4.87 12.96
CA VAL A 98 -7.48 4.71 14.13
C VAL A 98 -6.48 3.56 13.90
N ALA A 99 -6.96 2.40 13.44
CA ALA A 99 -6.10 1.24 13.16
C ALA A 99 -5.05 1.56 12.08
N SER A 100 -5.43 2.27 11.01
CA SER A 100 -4.53 2.66 9.93
C SER A 100 -3.43 3.61 10.41
N TYR A 101 -3.78 4.63 11.21
CA TYR A 101 -2.79 5.56 11.76
C TYR A 101 -1.88 4.90 12.79
N ALA A 102 -2.41 3.99 13.62
CA ALA A 102 -1.60 3.23 14.56
C ALA A 102 -0.60 2.33 13.82
N ALA A 103 -1.04 1.65 12.75
CA ALA A 103 -0.16 0.84 11.90
C ALA A 103 0.91 1.68 11.19
N ALA A 104 0.55 2.86 10.67
CA ALA A 104 1.50 3.79 10.06
C ALA A 104 2.54 4.28 11.07
N GLY A 105 2.12 4.62 12.29
CA GLY A 105 3.03 4.98 13.38
C GLY A 105 4.00 3.86 13.71
N LEU A 106 3.50 2.63 13.86
CA LEU A 106 4.33 1.45 14.12
C LEU A 106 5.32 1.19 12.97
N GLN A 107 4.88 1.28 11.73
CA GLN A 107 5.74 1.15 10.55
C GLN A 107 6.87 2.17 10.56
N ASN A 108 6.60 3.43 10.89
CA ASN A 108 7.63 4.47 10.97
C ASN A 108 8.65 4.17 12.06
N VAL A 109 8.21 3.72 13.24
CA VAL A 109 9.12 3.33 14.32
C VAL A 109 10.03 2.17 13.90
N VAL A 110 9.44 1.10 13.33
CA VAL A 110 10.22 -0.06 12.86
C VAL A 110 11.20 0.35 11.75
N THR A 111 10.76 1.19 10.81
CA THR A 111 11.63 1.70 9.74
C THR A 111 12.80 2.51 10.32
N GLY A 112 12.55 3.38 11.29
CA GLY A 112 13.61 4.16 11.96
C GLY A 112 14.62 3.25 12.65
N LEU A 113 14.15 2.28 13.45
CA LEU A 113 15.03 1.32 14.13
C LEU A 113 15.86 0.48 13.13
N LEU A 114 15.27 0.06 12.02
CA LEU A 114 16.01 -0.67 10.98
C LEU A 114 17.08 0.19 10.32
N LEU A 115 16.84 1.47 10.09
CA LEU A 115 17.80 2.39 9.51
C LEU A 115 18.93 2.71 10.49
N ASP A 116 18.60 2.96 11.74
CA ASP A 116 19.59 3.31 12.77
C ASP A 116 20.55 2.14 13.10
N ASN A 117 20.03 0.91 13.06
CA ASN A 117 20.82 -0.29 13.33
C ASN A 117 21.60 -0.82 12.10
N ASN A 118 21.32 -0.31 10.89
CA ASN A 118 21.97 -0.75 9.66
C ASN A 118 22.58 0.43 8.93
N THR A 119 23.83 0.72 9.26
CA THR A 119 24.62 1.78 8.65
C THR A 119 25.84 1.18 7.95
N VAL A 120 26.24 1.78 6.84
CA VAL A 120 27.44 1.43 6.07
C VAL A 120 28.35 2.64 5.94
N GLU A 121 29.65 2.43 6.03
CA GLU A 121 30.63 3.46 5.70
C GLU A 121 30.72 3.60 4.19
N ALA A 122 30.63 4.83 3.69
CA ALA A 122 30.79 5.16 2.30
C ALA A 122 31.72 6.38 2.15
N VAL A 123 32.53 6.38 1.09
CA VAL A 123 33.38 7.53 0.79
C VAL A 123 32.57 8.51 -0.06
N ASN A 124 32.54 9.79 0.36
CA ASN A 124 31.87 10.83 -0.39
C ASN A 124 32.75 11.29 -1.60
N LYS A 125 32.21 12.17 -2.43
CA LYS A 125 32.93 12.68 -3.63
C LYS A 125 34.18 13.49 -3.31
N ILE A 126 34.40 13.86 -2.05
CA ILE A 126 35.53 14.67 -1.56
C ILE A 126 36.59 13.76 -0.89
N GLY A 127 36.35 12.43 -0.83
CA GLY A 127 37.27 11.47 -0.22
C GLY A 127 37.09 11.28 1.29
N GLU A 128 36.03 11.84 1.91
CA GLU A 128 35.76 11.67 3.35
C GLU A 128 34.85 10.46 3.60
N THR A 129 35.12 9.72 4.68
CA THR A 129 34.27 8.63 5.14
C THR A 129 33.00 9.21 5.77
N VAL A 130 31.85 8.86 5.21
CA VAL A 130 30.54 9.26 5.72
C VAL A 130 29.70 8.01 6.02
N THR A 131 28.96 8.04 7.12
CA THR A 131 28.00 6.98 7.46
C THR A 131 26.73 7.17 6.65
N LYS A 132 26.32 6.12 5.94
CA LYS A 132 25.05 6.07 5.21
C LYS A 132 24.16 4.96 5.77
N HIS A 133 22.85 5.20 5.74
CA HIS A 133 21.89 4.15 6.11
C HIS A 133 21.78 3.10 4.98
N ASP A 134 21.77 1.83 5.37
CA ASP A 134 21.49 0.71 4.48
C ASP A 134 19.98 0.46 4.41
N PHE A 135 19.40 0.69 3.25
CA PHE A 135 17.96 0.52 3.01
C PHE A 135 17.55 -0.93 2.70
N THR A 136 18.48 -1.86 2.65
CA THR A 136 18.20 -3.25 2.26
C THR A 136 17.15 -3.91 3.17
N TYR A 137 17.35 -3.82 4.48
CA TYR A 137 16.42 -4.42 5.46
C TYR A 137 15.06 -3.72 5.47
N VAL A 138 15.04 -2.42 5.33
CA VAL A 138 13.80 -1.63 5.24
C VAL A 138 13.03 -2.00 3.97
N SER A 139 13.72 -2.18 2.85
CA SER A 139 13.10 -2.58 1.58
C SER A 139 12.41 -3.95 1.69
N TRP A 140 13.06 -4.92 2.31
CA TRP A 140 12.47 -6.24 2.56
C TRP A 140 11.32 -6.19 3.56
N PHE A 141 11.43 -5.37 4.60
CA PHE A 141 10.35 -5.15 5.57
C PHE A 141 9.11 -4.56 4.89
N TRP A 142 9.25 -3.54 4.08
CA TRP A 142 8.12 -2.92 3.38
C TRP A 142 7.47 -3.88 2.38
N LEU A 143 8.28 -4.59 1.60
CA LEU A 143 7.76 -5.58 0.65
C LEU A 143 7.04 -6.72 1.37
N GLY A 144 7.61 -7.24 2.45
CA GLY A 144 7.00 -8.26 3.28
C GLY A 144 5.67 -7.81 3.90
N ALA A 145 5.62 -6.59 4.44
CA ALA A 145 4.40 -6.00 4.97
C ALA A 145 3.31 -5.85 3.91
N ALA A 146 3.66 -5.40 2.70
CA ALA A 146 2.72 -5.30 1.58
C ALA A 146 2.17 -6.68 1.19
N VAL A 147 3.01 -7.71 1.07
CA VAL A 147 2.59 -9.08 0.76
C VAL A 147 1.65 -9.64 1.83
N ILE A 148 1.99 -9.49 3.11
CA ILE A 148 1.14 -9.94 4.22
C ILE A 148 -0.19 -9.20 4.19
N SER A 149 -0.19 -7.90 3.95
CA SER A 149 -1.39 -7.06 3.92
C SER A 149 -2.45 -7.56 2.93
N PHE A 150 -2.09 -7.93 1.72
CA PHE A 150 -3.07 -8.43 0.76
C PHE A 150 -3.42 -9.92 0.94
N LEU A 151 -2.59 -10.70 1.64
CA LEU A 151 -2.90 -12.09 1.96
C LEU A 151 -3.89 -12.23 3.12
N LEU A 152 -3.88 -11.31 4.09
CA LEU A 152 -4.80 -11.35 5.24
C LEU A 152 -6.29 -11.44 4.86
N PRO A 153 -6.82 -10.67 3.90
CA PRO A 153 -8.20 -10.80 3.46
C PRO A 153 -8.55 -12.17 2.88
N MET A 154 -7.57 -12.92 2.36
CA MET A 154 -7.79 -14.27 1.84
C MET A 154 -8.18 -15.27 2.91
N LEU A 155 -7.78 -15.08 4.16
CA LEU A 155 -8.16 -15.93 5.29
C LEU A 155 -9.67 -15.95 5.51
N ASN A 156 -10.36 -14.87 5.16
CA ASN A 156 -11.81 -14.71 5.28
C ASN A 156 -12.55 -14.87 3.94
N TRP A 157 -11.87 -15.33 2.88
CA TRP A 157 -12.41 -15.42 1.52
C TRP A 157 -13.70 -16.24 1.41
N ARG A 158 -13.85 -17.27 2.24
CA ARG A 158 -14.98 -18.23 2.23
C ARG A 158 -16.20 -17.78 3.02
N ARG A 159 -16.16 -16.72 3.80
CA ARG A 159 -17.36 -16.23 4.50
C ARG A 159 -18.30 -15.59 3.47
N ARG A 160 -19.37 -16.32 3.12
CA ARG A 160 -20.51 -15.78 2.37
C ARG A 160 -21.08 -14.59 3.15
N ARG A 161 -21.54 -13.56 2.42
CA ARG A 161 -22.46 -12.56 2.99
C ARG A 161 -23.61 -13.34 3.66
N GLN A 162 -23.73 -13.23 4.96
CA GLN A 162 -25.02 -13.48 5.61
C GLN A 162 -25.87 -12.29 5.18
N GLU A 163 -26.92 -12.58 4.43
CA GLU A 163 -27.97 -11.62 4.11
C GLU A 163 -28.54 -11.13 5.45
N ILE A 164 -28.31 -9.86 5.76
CA ILE A 164 -28.94 -9.14 6.88
C ILE A 164 -29.99 -8.22 6.28
#